data_e7011498ccf6e04f5d768ea7bd4300cc
#
_entry.id   e7011498ccf6e04f5d768ea7bd4300cc
#
_cell.length_a   1.000
_cell.length_b   1.000
_cell.length_c   1.000
_cell.angle_alpha   90.00
_cell.angle_beta   90.00
_cell.angle_gamma   90.00
#
_symmetry.space_group_name_H-M   'P 1'
#
loop_
_entity.id
_entity.type
_entity.pdbx_description
1 polymer ?
#
loop_
_entity_poly.entity_id
_entity_poly.type
_entity_poly.pdbx_seq_one_letter_code
_entity_poly.pdbx_strand_id
1 'polypeptide(L)'
;QPSDERWMIDGIGTDSPKLVKSAGRNGSASKLESWAEAINRVTAASLLDETRQKVRDTFAAFLGPALESRIPFAATYGNHDFQCGILADEQDDLYREFAGCMNPVADSSPLALEPGTFALPIEASDGSGRITMSVMMVNSGDYADTADAGDGNGRQSVTEYAKYAANSRGWDLADSDGYGTPSPEAVEWLKRVQRELGRRNGDGQAVPAIAFQHIPPQEFYDCLREVPAYTPNAVEGAREFAGHCYVLDRDVCRPGSRLGEAIGCADVNVGEVDALREAGGYFALFCGHDHKNSFVGHVHDIDLGYAPTCGFECYGPKSRFRGIRLFEFREDNPMAYVTRMLTWGDLVGRYSSNELRVFFEDHCVTDLIGVRNELRRPQVSATLLGAGAVTCGAIGYAVRGLLRKSQ
;
A
#
# COMPACT_ATOMS: atom_id res chain seq x y z
N GLN A 1 -14.80 1.64 10.19
CA GLN A 1 -15.96 1.14 9.41
C GLN A 1 -16.39 2.22 8.44
N PRO A 2 -16.36 1.97 7.13
CA PRO A 2 -16.61 3.00 6.11
C PRO A 2 -18.08 3.44 5.95
N SER A 3 -19.04 2.77 6.59
CA SER A 3 -20.46 2.98 6.31
C SER A 3 -21.06 4.26 6.89
N ASP A 4 -20.55 4.74 8.01
CA ASP A 4 -21.15 5.90 8.69
C ASP A 4 -20.65 7.23 8.11
N GLU A 5 -19.41 7.28 7.64
CA GLU A 5 -18.83 8.48 7.02
C GLU A 5 -19.46 8.82 5.67
N ARG A 6 -19.84 7.79 4.91
CA ARG A 6 -20.55 7.94 3.63
C ARG A 6 -21.84 8.75 3.75
N TRP A 7 -22.63 8.48 4.79
CA TRP A 7 -23.92 9.16 4.98
C TRP A 7 -23.76 10.65 5.24
N MET A 8 -22.71 11.03 5.94
CA MET A 8 -22.47 12.43 6.28
C MET A 8 -22.04 13.25 5.09
N ILE A 9 -21.22 12.70 4.19
CA ILE A 9 -20.74 13.39 2.99
C ILE A 9 -21.85 13.51 1.93
N ASP A 10 -22.63 12.44 1.72
CA ASP A 10 -23.75 12.47 0.77
C ASP A 10 -24.90 13.37 1.21
N GLY A 11 -25.15 13.49 2.51
CA GLY A 11 -26.17 14.39 3.06
C GLY A 11 -25.84 15.86 2.85
N ILE A 12 -24.58 16.24 2.88
CA ILE A 12 -24.13 17.62 2.66
C ILE A 12 -24.20 18.01 1.18
N GLY A 13 -23.95 17.06 0.29
CA GLY A 13 -23.88 17.34 -1.15
C GLY A 13 -25.22 17.36 -1.88
N THR A 14 -26.21 16.64 -1.41
CA THR A 14 -27.44 16.38 -2.17
C THR A 14 -28.68 17.16 -1.70
N ASP A 15 -28.81 17.47 -0.43
CA ASP A 15 -30.02 18.05 0.12
C ASP A 15 -30.01 19.59 0.22
N SER A 16 -28.85 20.23 0.34
CA SER A 16 -28.74 21.67 0.40
C SER A 16 -29.25 22.40 -0.87
N PRO A 17 -28.92 21.96 -2.09
CA PRO A 17 -29.43 22.59 -3.30
C PRO A 17 -30.96 22.45 -3.50
N LYS A 18 -31.56 21.39 -2.98
CA LYS A 18 -33.01 21.17 -3.10
C LYS A 18 -33.84 22.03 -2.12
N LEU A 19 -33.35 22.25 -0.93
CA LEU A 19 -33.98 23.10 0.07
C LEU A 19 -33.99 24.58 -0.38
N VAL A 20 -32.92 25.03 -1.01
CA VAL A 20 -32.81 26.41 -1.52
C VAL A 20 -33.74 26.64 -2.71
N LYS A 21 -33.92 25.67 -3.60
CA LYS A 21 -34.81 25.78 -4.78
C LYS A 21 -36.29 25.79 -4.41
N SER A 22 -36.69 25.24 -3.28
CA SER A 22 -38.10 25.23 -2.85
C SER A 22 -38.53 26.53 -2.16
N ALA A 23 -37.60 27.35 -1.72
CA ALA A 23 -37.88 28.60 -0.99
C ALA A 23 -37.92 29.88 -1.86
N GLY A 24 -37.68 29.79 -3.15
CA GLY A 24 -37.42 30.91 -4.05
C GLY A 24 -38.67 31.53 -4.68
N ARG A 25 -39.35 32.43 -4.06
CA ARG A 25 -40.20 33.40 -4.77
C ARG A 25 -40.15 34.84 -4.35
N ASN A 26 -39.42 35.28 -3.35
CA ASN A 26 -39.30 36.70 -3.02
C ASN A 26 -37.98 36.98 -2.31
N GLY A 27 -37.22 37.96 -2.70
CA GLY A 27 -36.10 38.70 -2.12
C GLY A 27 -35.31 38.21 -0.90
N SER A 28 -35.73 37.12 -0.30
CA SER A 28 -35.08 36.39 0.78
C SER A 28 -34.13 35.27 0.31
N ALA A 29 -34.14 34.96 -0.98
CA ALA A 29 -33.34 33.85 -1.53
C ALA A 29 -31.83 34.05 -1.31
N SER A 30 -31.30 35.25 -1.53
CA SER A 30 -29.87 35.51 -1.37
C SER A 30 -29.41 35.42 0.11
N LYS A 31 -30.27 35.77 1.06
CA LYS A 31 -29.96 35.58 2.47
C LYS A 31 -30.01 34.11 2.90
N LEU A 32 -30.99 33.35 2.39
CA LEU A 32 -31.12 31.94 2.65
C LEU A 32 -29.97 31.12 2.01
N GLU A 33 -29.56 31.50 0.79
CA GLU A 33 -28.37 30.91 0.12
C GLU A 33 -27.10 31.17 0.94
N SER A 34 -26.90 32.41 1.44
CA SER A 34 -25.74 32.72 2.28
C SER A 34 -25.73 32.00 3.63
N TRP A 35 -26.92 31.75 4.21
CA TRP A 35 -27.06 30.97 5.44
C TRP A 35 -26.82 29.46 5.18
N ALA A 36 -27.34 28.92 4.11
CA ALA A 36 -27.10 27.53 3.71
C ALA A 36 -25.63 27.27 3.44
N GLU A 37 -24.95 28.16 2.74
CA GLU A 37 -23.50 28.09 2.52
C GLU A 37 -22.70 28.23 3.82
N ALA A 38 -23.13 29.08 4.75
CA ALA A 38 -22.49 29.22 6.05
C ALA A 38 -22.67 27.96 6.91
N ILE A 39 -23.89 27.38 6.92
CA ILE A 39 -24.18 26.12 7.62
C ILE A 39 -23.36 24.99 7.02
N ASN A 40 -23.31 24.89 5.69
CA ASN A 40 -22.54 23.86 5.01
C ASN A 40 -21.04 23.96 5.31
N ARG A 41 -20.48 25.18 5.34
CA ARG A 41 -19.07 25.41 5.74
C ARG A 41 -18.79 24.97 7.18
N VAL A 42 -19.68 25.36 8.11
CA VAL A 42 -19.53 24.98 9.53
C VAL A 42 -19.66 23.46 9.71
N THR A 43 -20.60 22.85 9.02
CA THR A 43 -20.81 21.39 9.07
C THR A 43 -19.61 20.66 8.46
N ALA A 44 -19.11 21.10 7.31
CA ALA A 44 -17.93 20.53 6.67
C ALA A 44 -16.67 20.65 7.56
N ALA A 45 -16.47 21.82 8.19
CA ALA A 45 -15.37 22.03 9.13
C ALA A 45 -15.47 21.09 10.36
N SER A 46 -16.68 20.93 10.91
CA SER A 46 -16.91 20.02 12.04
C SER A 46 -16.64 18.56 11.68
N LEU A 47 -17.05 18.11 10.49
CA LEU A 47 -16.78 16.77 9.99
C LEU A 47 -15.28 16.56 9.75
N LEU A 48 -14.59 17.55 9.23
CA LEU A 48 -13.15 17.49 9.02
C LEU A 48 -12.39 17.37 10.35
N ASP A 49 -12.80 18.12 11.38
CA ASP A 49 -12.20 18.02 12.71
C ASP A 49 -12.46 16.65 13.34
N GLU A 50 -13.64 16.09 13.17
CA GLU A 50 -13.97 14.74 13.62
C GLU A 50 -13.14 13.67 12.88
N THR A 51 -12.97 13.83 11.57
CA THR A 51 -12.12 12.95 10.76
C THR A 51 -10.67 13.02 11.20
N ARG A 52 -10.12 14.22 11.41
CA ARG A 52 -8.76 14.40 11.95
C ARG A 52 -8.59 13.71 13.31
N GLN A 53 -9.59 13.83 14.18
CA GLN A 53 -9.53 13.15 15.49
C GLN A 53 -9.53 11.63 15.34
N LYS A 54 -10.37 11.06 14.47
CA LYS A 54 -10.38 9.62 14.20
C LYS A 54 -9.04 9.12 13.63
N VAL A 55 -8.43 9.85 12.69
CA VAL A 55 -7.12 9.52 12.14
C VAL A 55 -6.05 9.57 13.22
N ARG A 56 -6.07 10.63 14.06
CA ARG A 56 -5.15 10.75 15.20
C ARG A 56 -5.30 9.56 16.18
N ASP A 57 -6.51 9.18 16.53
CA ASP A 57 -6.78 8.08 17.45
C ASP A 57 -6.29 6.75 16.85
N THR A 58 -6.45 6.56 15.54
CA THR A 58 -5.92 5.41 14.81
C THR A 58 -4.39 5.39 14.83
N PHE A 59 -3.75 6.52 14.56
CA PHE A 59 -2.30 6.65 14.66
C PHE A 59 -1.80 6.36 16.08
N ALA A 60 -2.47 6.89 17.11
CA ALA A 60 -2.12 6.62 18.51
C ALA A 60 -2.20 5.13 18.84
N ALA A 61 -3.24 4.44 18.38
CA ALA A 61 -3.40 3.01 18.60
C ALA A 61 -2.33 2.19 17.84
N PHE A 62 -2.07 2.52 16.58
CA PHE A 62 -1.10 1.84 15.74
C PHE A 62 0.35 2.07 16.21
N LEU A 63 0.69 3.31 16.55
CA LEU A 63 2.03 3.69 17.00
C LEU A 63 2.31 3.35 18.47
N GLY A 64 1.26 3.05 19.25
CA GLY A 64 1.37 2.81 20.70
C GLY A 64 2.56 1.96 21.12
N PRO A 65 2.77 0.75 20.55
CA PRO A 65 3.91 -0.10 20.92
C PRO A 65 5.28 0.54 20.62
N ALA A 66 5.42 1.28 19.53
CA ALA A 66 6.66 1.99 19.19
C ALA A 66 6.92 3.15 20.15
N LEU A 67 5.88 3.92 20.48
CA LEU A 67 5.94 5.04 21.43
C LEU A 67 6.32 4.56 22.85
N GLU A 68 5.68 3.51 23.34
CA GLU A 68 5.99 2.90 24.63
C GLU A 68 7.44 2.39 24.68
N SER A 69 7.91 1.82 23.60
CA SER A 69 9.28 1.31 23.44
C SER A 69 10.30 2.40 23.10
N ARG A 70 9.87 3.62 22.88
CA ARG A 70 10.69 4.76 22.43
C ARG A 70 11.46 4.47 21.15
N ILE A 71 10.84 3.76 20.22
CA ILE A 71 11.42 3.45 18.92
C ILE A 71 11.07 4.60 17.98
N PRO A 72 12.07 5.29 17.37
CA PRO A 72 11.81 6.27 16.32
C PRO A 72 11.11 5.62 15.12
N PHE A 73 10.24 6.36 14.48
CA PHE A 73 9.52 5.89 13.31
C PHE A 73 9.46 6.95 12.21
N ALA A 74 9.28 6.49 11.00
CA ALA A 74 8.99 7.29 9.83
C ALA A 74 7.84 6.66 9.05
N ALA A 75 7.02 7.49 8.40
CA ALA A 75 5.88 7.05 7.64
C ALA A 75 5.96 7.54 6.19
N THR A 76 5.52 6.71 5.26
CA THR A 76 5.15 7.08 3.90
C THR A 76 3.75 6.55 3.62
N TYR A 77 3.16 6.88 2.47
CA TYR A 77 1.76 6.67 2.19
C TYR A 77 1.52 5.53 1.21
N GLY A 78 0.43 4.81 1.43
CA GLY A 78 -0.16 3.88 0.49
C GLY A 78 -1.42 4.46 -0.15
N ASN A 79 -1.94 3.77 -1.16
CA ASN A 79 -3.14 4.18 -1.88
C ASN A 79 -4.38 4.32 -0.97
N HIS A 80 -4.48 3.55 0.10
CA HIS A 80 -5.58 3.64 1.05
C HIS A 80 -5.45 4.79 2.06
N ASP A 81 -4.25 5.30 2.29
CA ASP A 81 -4.06 6.45 3.18
C ASP A 81 -4.74 7.71 2.64
N PHE A 82 -4.85 7.83 1.33
CA PHE A 82 -5.58 8.92 0.68
C PHE A 82 -7.10 8.80 0.79
N GLN A 83 -7.60 7.68 1.30
CA GLN A 83 -9.03 7.43 1.52
C GLN A 83 -9.49 7.76 2.95
N CYS A 84 -8.58 8.20 3.81
CA CYS A 84 -8.91 8.50 5.22
C CYS A 84 -9.65 9.84 5.41
N GLY A 85 -9.78 10.67 4.37
CA GLY A 85 -10.52 11.91 4.38
C GLY A 85 -9.71 13.15 4.77
N ILE A 86 -8.38 13.04 4.93
CA ILE A 86 -7.46 14.18 5.10
C ILE A 86 -6.26 14.03 4.17
N LEU A 87 -5.64 15.15 3.84
CA LEU A 87 -4.52 15.20 2.89
C LEU A 87 -3.23 14.66 3.50
N ALA A 88 -2.27 14.28 2.66
CA ALA A 88 -0.99 13.73 3.09
C ALA A 88 -0.17 14.70 3.95
N ASP A 89 -0.23 16.00 3.67
CA ASP A 89 0.41 17.04 4.47
C ASP A 89 -0.23 17.16 5.87
N GLU A 90 -1.55 17.05 5.97
CA GLU A 90 -2.25 17.00 7.25
C GLU A 90 -1.94 15.70 8.02
N GLN A 91 -1.81 14.57 7.32
CA GLN A 91 -1.38 13.32 7.95
C GLN A 91 0.05 13.42 8.47
N ASP A 92 0.97 14.03 7.72
CA ASP A 92 2.33 14.32 8.18
C ASP A 92 2.35 15.20 9.42
N ASP A 93 1.49 16.23 9.47
CA ASP A 93 1.35 17.08 10.65
C ASP A 93 0.90 16.27 11.87
N LEU A 94 -0.07 15.38 11.70
CA LEU A 94 -0.52 14.49 12.77
C LEU A 94 0.57 13.49 13.19
N TYR A 95 1.33 12.90 12.27
CA TYR A 95 2.44 12.02 12.62
C TYR A 95 3.50 12.75 13.44
N ARG A 96 3.83 14.01 13.10
CA ARG A 96 4.80 14.83 13.83
C ARG A 96 4.38 15.19 15.26
N GLU A 97 3.10 15.07 15.61
CA GLU A 97 2.65 15.25 16.99
C GLU A 97 3.12 14.10 17.91
N PHE A 98 3.45 12.94 17.36
CA PHE A 98 3.89 11.79 18.14
C PHE A 98 5.41 11.81 18.36
N ALA A 99 5.83 11.57 19.59
CA ALA A 99 7.24 11.53 19.96
C ALA A 99 7.99 10.44 19.16
N GLY A 100 9.14 10.79 18.60
CA GLY A 100 9.96 9.87 17.81
C GLY A 100 9.62 9.83 16.34
N CYS A 101 8.66 10.62 15.86
CA CYS A 101 8.42 10.81 14.44
C CYS A 101 9.63 11.46 13.77
N MET A 102 10.09 10.86 12.67
CA MET A 102 11.24 11.31 11.90
C MET A 102 10.84 12.01 10.59
N ASN A 103 9.54 12.10 10.28
CA ASN A 103 9.08 12.80 9.08
C ASN A 103 9.44 14.29 9.16
N PRO A 104 10.24 14.82 8.23
CA PRO A 104 10.52 16.25 8.17
C PRO A 104 9.32 17.02 7.64
N VAL A 105 9.32 18.31 7.81
CA VAL A 105 8.39 19.18 7.08
C VAL A 105 8.78 19.15 5.60
N ALA A 106 7.81 18.97 4.71
CA ALA A 106 8.04 18.98 3.28
C ALA A 106 8.73 20.28 2.83
N ASP A 107 9.59 20.21 1.82
CA ASP A 107 10.37 21.33 1.29
C ASP A 107 11.26 22.06 2.32
N SER A 108 11.39 21.55 3.54
CA SER A 108 12.19 22.21 4.58
C SER A 108 13.70 22.12 4.37
N SER A 109 14.13 21.19 3.54
CA SER A 109 15.56 20.97 3.21
C SER A 109 15.70 20.18 1.90
N PRO A 110 16.91 20.13 1.30
CA PRO A 110 17.17 19.27 0.14
C PRO A 110 16.92 17.77 0.39
N LEU A 111 16.80 17.36 1.65
CA LEU A 111 16.50 15.96 2.05
C LEU A 111 14.99 15.69 2.24
N ALA A 112 14.15 16.68 2.06
CA ALA A 112 12.69 16.56 2.23
C ALA A 112 11.99 17.21 1.03
N LEU A 113 11.36 16.38 0.18
CA LEU A 113 10.70 16.89 -1.02
C LEU A 113 9.22 17.20 -0.77
N GLU A 114 8.50 16.21 -0.32
CA GLU A 114 7.04 16.26 -0.18
C GLU A 114 6.60 15.32 0.95
N PRO A 115 5.32 15.38 1.39
CA PRO A 115 4.82 14.45 2.38
C PRO A 115 5.07 12.99 1.97
N GLY A 116 5.75 12.24 2.82
CA GLY A 116 6.14 10.85 2.55
C GLY A 116 7.34 10.65 1.62
N THR A 117 7.96 11.72 1.06
CA THR A 117 9.18 11.63 0.23
C THR A 117 10.32 12.41 0.87
N PHE A 118 11.23 11.69 1.53
CA PHE A 118 12.36 12.29 2.26
C PHE A 118 13.48 11.28 2.53
N ALA A 119 14.65 11.79 2.89
CA ALA A 119 15.83 11.02 3.27
C ALA A 119 16.15 11.18 4.75
N LEU A 120 16.48 10.09 5.41
CA LEU A 120 16.95 10.04 6.79
C LEU A 120 18.40 9.57 6.79
N PRO A 121 19.38 10.49 6.85
CA PRO A 121 20.78 10.13 6.93
C PRO A 121 21.11 9.50 8.30
N ILE A 122 21.93 8.48 8.28
CA ILE A 122 22.47 7.80 9.46
C ILE A 122 23.96 8.11 9.53
N GLU A 123 24.35 8.84 10.57
CA GLU A 123 25.73 9.23 10.81
C GLU A 123 26.54 8.09 11.45
N ALA A 124 27.84 8.13 11.23
CA ALA A 124 28.80 7.23 11.86
C ALA A 124 28.78 7.36 13.38
N SER A 125 28.90 6.22 14.06
CA SER A 125 28.90 6.15 15.53
C SER A 125 30.17 6.74 16.17
N ASP A 126 31.20 7.02 15.37
CA ASP A 126 32.48 7.60 15.81
C ASP A 126 32.42 9.10 16.09
N GLY A 127 31.29 9.76 15.84
CA GLY A 127 31.09 11.19 16.03
C GLY A 127 31.72 12.07 14.94
N SER A 128 32.17 11.50 13.83
CA SER A 128 32.75 12.27 12.70
C SER A 128 31.72 13.11 11.95
N GLY A 129 30.42 12.83 12.11
CA GLY A 129 29.33 13.41 11.32
C GLY A 129 29.27 12.87 9.89
N ARG A 130 30.06 11.86 9.54
CA ARG A 130 30.01 11.20 8.24
C ARG A 130 28.68 10.41 8.13
N ILE A 131 27.99 10.58 7.03
CA ILE A 131 26.79 9.79 6.72
C ILE A 131 27.25 8.44 6.17
N THR A 132 26.93 7.35 6.88
CA THR A 132 27.30 5.98 6.52
C THR A 132 26.27 5.30 5.65
N MET A 133 24.99 5.64 5.85
CA MET A 133 23.88 5.22 5.00
C MET A 133 22.71 6.20 5.09
N SER A 134 21.72 6.02 4.24
CA SER A 134 20.46 6.74 4.32
C SER A 134 19.28 5.82 4.11
N VAL A 135 18.19 6.09 4.85
CA VAL A 135 16.87 5.51 4.60
C VAL A 135 16.07 6.52 3.79
N MET A 136 15.57 6.09 2.65
CA MET A 136 14.72 6.91 1.79
C MET A 136 13.27 6.46 1.94
N MET A 137 12.41 7.40 2.23
CA MET A 137 10.97 7.21 2.15
C MET A 137 10.49 7.83 0.85
N VAL A 138 9.63 7.12 0.11
CA VAL A 138 9.11 7.59 -1.19
C VAL A 138 7.60 7.44 -1.19
N ASN A 139 6.90 8.52 -1.44
CA ASN A 139 5.46 8.49 -1.68
C ASN A 139 5.22 7.99 -3.11
N SER A 140 4.70 6.80 -3.26
CA SER A 140 4.42 6.16 -4.55
C SER A 140 3.07 6.54 -5.15
N GLY A 141 2.44 7.58 -4.62
CA GLY A 141 1.15 8.04 -5.10
C GLY A 141 -0.03 7.22 -4.59
N ASP A 142 -1.17 7.51 -5.16
CA ASP A 142 -2.49 6.94 -4.86
C ASP A 142 -2.87 5.92 -5.97
N TYR A 143 -4.05 6.07 -6.52
CA TYR A 143 -4.50 5.38 -7.72
C TYR A 143 -4.08 6.15 -8.98
N ALA A 144 -3.97 5.47 -10.10
CA ALA A 144 -3.72 6.14 -11.36
C ALA A 144 -4.91 7.06 -11.72
N ASP A 145 -4.59 8.23 -12.25
CA ASP A 145 -5.62 9.10 -12.79
C ASP A 145 -6.25 8.46 -14.03
N THR A 146 -7.57 8.47 -14.12
CA THR A 146 -8.24 8.15 -15.37
C THR A 146 -7.98 9.25 -16.39
N ALA A 147 -7.94 8.88 -17.66
CA ALA A 147 -7.60 9.78 -18.78
C ALA A 147 -8.50 11.04 -18.89
N ASP A 148 -9.60 11.10 -18.17
CA ASP A 148 -10.52 12.24 -18.10
C ASP A 148 -10.12 13.27 -17.02
N ALA A 149 -9.15 13.00 -16.19
CA ALA A 149 -8.59 13.94 -15.22
C ALA A 149 -7.55 14.88 -15.87
N GLY A 150 -7.84 15.35 -16.96
CA GLY A 150 -7.36 16.35 -17.95
C GLY A 150 -6.16 17.27 -17.72
N ASP A 151 -5.26 17.03 -16.77
CA ASP A 151 -4.07 17.87 -16.59
C ASP A 151 -2.72 17.19 -16.85
N GLY A 152 -2.72 15.92 -17.24
CA GLY A 152 -1.52 15.24 -17.74
C GLY A 152 -0.41 14.99 -16.69
N ASN A 153 -0.67 15.19 -15.41
CA ASN A 153 0.34 15.12 -14.36
C ASN A 153 0.22 13.92 -13.42
N GLY A 154 -0.68 12.94 -13.67
CA GLY A 154 -0.76 11.72 -12.87
C GLY A 154 -0.91 11.91 -11.35
N ARG A 155 -1.11 13.14 -10.92
CA ARG A 155 -1.41 13.55 -9.56
C ARG A 155 -2.57 14.51 -9.60
N GLN A 156 -3.70 14.10 -9.09
CA GLN A 156 -4.64 15.10 -8.62
C GLN A 156 -3.95 15.83 -7.47
N SER A 157 -3.57 17.07 -7.70
CA SER A 157 -3.37 18.00 -6.61
C SER A 157 -4.74 18.22 -6.00
N VAL A 158 -5.13 17.36 -5.08
CA VAL A 158 -6.39 17.50 -4.38
C VAL A 158 -6.23 18.65 -3.40
N THR A 159 -6.40 19.86 -3.90
CA THR A 159 -6.32 21.08 -3.12
C THR A 159 -7.62 21.39 -2.37
N GLU A 160 -8.69 20.66 -2.70
CA GLU A 160 -9.99 20.89 -2.12
C GLU A 160 -10.52 19.63 -1.42
N TYR A 161 -10.85 19.74 -0.15
CA TYR A 161 -11.40 18.65 0.66
C TYR A 161 -12.57 17.90 -0.01
N ALA A 162 -13.42 18.62 -0.75
CA ALA A 162 -14.54 18.02 -1.45
C ALA A 162 -14.11 17.05 -2.57
N LYS A 163 -13.03 17.36 -3.29
CA LYS A 163 -12.46 16.46 -4.31
C LYS A 163 -11.83 15.24 -3.65
N TYR A 164 -11.11 15.47 -2.57
CA TYR A 164 -10.49 14.43 -1.78
C TYR A 164 -11.54 13.47 -1.19
N ALA A 165 -12.57 14.01 -0.55
CA ALA A 165 -13.67 13.21 -0.01
C ALA A 165 -14.44 12.45 -1.10
N ALA A 166 -14.54 12.98 -2.31
CA ALA A 166 -15.14 12.28 -3.46
C ALA A 166 -14.29 11.09 -3.90
N ASN A 167 -12.97 11.25 -3.95
CA ASN A 167 -12.03 10.19 -4.32
C ASN A 167 -11.83 9.18 -3.18
N SER A 168 -11.98 9.61 -1.92
CA SER A 168 -11.84 8.75 -0.74
C SER A 168 -13.03 7.84 -0.46
N ARG A 169 -14.04 7.83 -1.30
CA ARG A 169 -15.24 7.00 -1.12
C ARG A 169 -15.00 5.49 -1.18
N GLY A 170 -13.80 5.03 -1.45
CA GLY A 170 -13.31 3.66 -1.24
C GLY A 170 -14.02 2.52 -1.97
N TRP A 171 -15.11 2.81 -2.65
CA TRP A 171 -15.92 1.88 -3.41
C TRP A 171 -16.26 2.35 -4.82
N ASP A 172 -16.07 3.62 -5.11
CA ASP A 172 -16.09 4.08 -6.49
C ASP A 172 -14.70 3.96 -7.07
N LEU A 173 -14.20 2.73 -7.04
CA LEU A 173 -12.96 2.33 -7.70
C LEU A 173 -13.09 2.42 -9.23
N ALA A 174 -14.27 2.73 -9.74
CA ALA A 174 -14.47 2.97 -11.17
C ALA A 174 -13.66 4.17 -11.70
N ASP A 175 -13.42 5.15 -10.82
CA ASP A 175 -12.59 6.31 -11.16
C ASP A 175 -11.12 6.13 -10.80
N SER A 176 -10.75 5.01 -10.17
CA SER A 176 -9.39 4.66 -9.76
C SER A 176 -8.95 3.38 -10.44
N ASP A 177 -8.95 3.38 -11.76
CA ASP A 177 -8.55 2.21 -12.55
C ASP A 177 -7.04 2.16 -12.69
N GLY A 178 -6.36 1.67 -11.64
CA GLY A 178 -4.93 1.47 -11.64
C GLY A 178 -4.19 2.03 -10.43
N TYR A 179 -2.88 1.90 -10.44
CA TYR A 179 -2.03 2.30 -9.33
C TYR A 179 -1.10 3.45 -9.74
N GLY A 180 -0.91 4.37 -8.80
CA GLY A 180 -0.04 5.52 -8.96
C GLY A 180 1.44 5.18 -8.98
N THR A 181 2.24 6.21 -9.16
CA THR A 181 3.71 6.16 -9.19
C THR A 181 4.27 7.28 -8.34
N PRO A 182 5.56 7.22 -7.96
CA PRO A 182 6.25 8.43 -7.52
C PRO A 182 6.12 9.53 -8.57
N SER A 183 6.04 10.78 -8.11
CA SER A 183 5.97 11.90 -9.04
C SER A 183 7.25 11.99 -9.87
N PRO A 184 7.19 12.53 -11.10
CA PRO A 184 8.41 12.79 -11.90
C PRO A 184 9.45 13.61 -11.13
N GLU A 185 9.00 14.53 -10.27
CA GLU A 185 9.88 15.30 -9.41
C GLU A 185 10.54 14.44 -8.34
N ALA A 186 9.80 13.49 -7.75
CA ALA A 186 10.35 12.54 -6.78
C ALA A 186 11.42 11.65 -7.41
N VAL A 187 11.19 11.15 -8.63
CA VAL A 187 12.18 10.35 -9.37
C VAL A 187 13.47 11.14 -9.62
N GLU A 188 13.37 12.40 -10.06
CA GLU A 188 14.56 13.25 -10.22
C GLU A 188 15.18 13.66 -8.88
N TRP A 189 14.37 13.79 -7.82
CA TRP A 189 14.87 14.07 -6.48
C TRP A 189 15.73 12.93 -5.94
N LEU A 190 15.41 11.67 -6.22
CA LEU A 190 16.22 10.51 -5.83
C LEU A 190 17.68 10.64 -6.32
N LYS A 191 17.88 11.22 -7.50
CA LYS A 191 19.23 11.53 -8.01
C LYS A 191 19.85 12.75 -7.32
N ARG A 192 19.05 13.78 -7.07
CA ARG A 192 19.53 15.02 -6.42
C ARG A 192 19.94 14.77 -4.97
N VAL A 193 19.15 14.00 -4.23
CA VAL A 193 19.42 13.73 -2.81
C VAL A 193 20.70 12.95 -2.60
N GLN A 194 21.04 12.01 -3.48
CA GLN A 194 22.32 11.29 -3.42
C GLN A 194 23.52 12.24 -3.61
N ARG A 195 23.42 13.16 -4.57
CA ARG A 195 24.46 14.19 -4.73
C ARG A 195 24.60 15.08 -3.50
N GLU A 196 23.49 15.44 -2.86
CA GLU A 196 23.49 16.24 -1.63
C GLU A 196 24.11 15.47 -0.46
N LEU A 197 23.82 14.19 -0.30
CA LEU A 197 24.43 13.34 0.73
C LEU A 197 25.96 13.23 0.55
N GLY A 198 26.42 12.97 -0.67
CA GLY A 198 27.86 12.95 -0.98
C GLY A 198 28.55 14.30 -0.77
N ARG A 199 27.84 15.41 -1.09
CA ARG A 199 28.33 16.76 -0.81
C ARG A 199 28.48 17.00 0.71
N ARG A 200 27.56 16.52 1.53
CA ARG A 200 27.65 16.61 3.00
C ARG A 200 28.81 15.80 3.56
N ASN A 201 29.10 14.65 2.98
CA ASN A 201 30.29 13.87 3.32
C ASN A 201 31.60 14.50 2.86
N GLY A 202 31.55 15.48 1.94
CA GLY A 202 32.70 16.17 1.42
C GLY A 202 33.51 15.39 0.39
N ASP A 203 33.14 14.15 0.06
CA ASP A 203 33.81 13.28 -0.91
C ASP A 203 33.07 13.18 -2.25
N GLY A 204 31.83 13.67 -2.31
CA GLY A 204 30.97 13.62 -3.50
C GLY A 204 30.56 12.22 -3.92
N GLN A 205 30.84 11.19 -3.11
CA GLN A 205 30.49 9.82 -3.40
C GLN A 205 29.02 9.57 -3.03
N ALA A 206 28.35 8.69 -3.78
CA ALA A 206 27.02 8.24 -3.42
C ALA A 206 27.03 7.50 -2.06
N VAL A 207 26.05 7.80 -1.23
CA VAL A 207 25.90 7.20 0.10
C VAL A 207 25.06 5.91 -0.01
N PRO A 208 25.47 4.79 0.62
CA PRO A 208 24.62 3.60 0.67
C PRO A 208 23.20 3.94 1.11
N ALA A 209 22.19 3.52 0.35
CA ALA A 209 20.80 3.87 0.63
C ALA A 209 19.85 2.71 0.38
N ILE A 210 18.85 2.58 1.26
CA ILE A 210 17.69 1.71 1.10
C ILE A 210 16.45 2.58 0.94
N ALA A 211 15.59 2.25 -0.02
CA ALA A 211 14.35 2.95 -0.25
C ALA A 211 13.14 2.12 0.19
N PHE A 212 12.11 2.80 0.69
CA PHE A 212 10.82 2.24 1.08
C PHE A 212 9.70 3.04 0.46
N GLN A 213 8.75 2.33 -0.15
CA GLN A 213 7.53 2.89 -0.69
C GLN A 213 6.38 1.89 -0.60
N HIS A 214 5.19 2.28 -1.03
CA HIS A 214 4.02 1.40 -0.96
C HIS A 214 3.80 0.64 -2.27
N ILE A 215 3.50 1.30 -3.36
CA ILE A 215 3.19 0.69 -4.65
C ILE A 215 4.50 0.30 -5.35
N PRO A 216 4.68 -0.96 -5.77
CA PRO A 216 5.91 -1.38 -6.43
C PRO A 216 5.99 -0.89 -7.88
N PRO A 217 7.18 -0.61 -8.42
CA PRO A 217 7.39 -0.42 -9.84
C PRO A 217 7.27 -1.75 -10.62
N GLN A 218 7.13 -1.66 -11.93
CA GLN A 218 6.90 -2.81 -12.81
C GLN A 218 8.06 -3.82 -12.80
N GLU A 219 9.28 -3.39 -12.52
CA GLU A 219 10.49 -4.22 -12.45
C GLU A 219 10.43 -5.31 -11.37
N PHE A 220 9.46 -5.25 -10.46
CA PHE A 220 9.21 -6.36 -9.54
C PHE A 220 8.82 -7.66 -10.27
N TYR A 221 8.25 -7.56 -11.48
CA TYR A 221 8.00 -8.75 -12.33
C TYR A 221 9.28 -9.41 -12.83
N ASP A 222 10.41 -8.71 -12.90
CA ASP A 222 11.71 -9.28 -13.26
C ASP A 222 12.28 -10.22 -12.18
N CYS A 223 11.71 -10.20 -10.98
CA CYS A 223 11.95 -11.22 -9.97
C CYS A 223 11.20 -12.53 -10.22
N LEU A 224 10.37 -12.58 -11.25
CA LEU A 224 9.49 -13.69 -11.56
C LEU A 224 9.90 -14.34 -12.90
N ARG A 225 9.53 -15.61 -13.04
CA ARG A 225 9.64 -16.34 -14.28
C ARG A 225 8.26 -16.72 -14.80
N GLU A 226 8.01 -16.41 -16.05
CA GLU A 226 6.77 -16.83 -16.72
C GLU A 226 6.72 -18.35 -16.88
N VAL A 227 5.53 -18.92 -16.66
CA VAL A 227 5.27 -20.37 -16.69
C VAL A 227 3.90 -20.64 -17.31
N PRO A 228 3.67 -21.88 -17.80
CA PRO A 228 2.35 -22.27 -18.29
C PRO A 228 1.25 -22.06 -17.23
N ALA A 229 0.06 -21.65 -17.69
CA ALA A 229 -1.08 -21.32 -16.83
C ALA A 229 -1.55 -22.43 -15.88
N TYR A 230 -1.23 -23.68 -16.18
CA TYR A 230 -1.56 -24.85 -15.33
C TYR A 230 -0.48 -25.19 -14.28
N THR A 231 0.59 -24.40 -14.21
CA THR A 231 1.67 -24.63 -13.25
C THR A 231 1.15 -24.46 -11.80
N PRO A 232 1.35 -25.46 -10.93
CA PRO A 232 0.91 -25.38 -9.54
C PRO A 232 1.53 -24.18 -8.80
N ASN A 233 0.70 -23.47 -8.04
CA ASN A 233 1.05 -22.25 -7.32
C ASN A 233 1.55 -21.09 -8.20
N ALA A 234 1.39 -21.17 -9.52
CA ALA A 234 1.62 -20.01 -10.36
C ALA A 234 0.56 -18.93 -10.09
N VAL A 235 0.99 -17.69 -10.15
CA VAL A 235 0.14 -16.52 -9.99
C VAL A 235 -0.01 -15.86 -11.35
N GLU A 236 -1.23 -15.62 -11.78
CA GLU A 236 -1.51 -14.83 -12.96
C GLU A 236 -1.29 -13.35 -12.64
N GLY A 237 -0.58 -12.67 -13.51
CA GLY A 237 -0.30 -11.26 -13.34
C GLY A 237 -1.54 -10.38 -13.40
N ALA A 238 -1.43 -9.20 -12.89
CA ALA A 238 -2.48 -8.18 -12.93
C ALA A 238 -2.20 -7.18 -14.07
N ARG A 239 -3.23 -6.47 -14.51
CA ARG A 239 -3.16 -5.34 -15.45
C ARG A 239 -2.40 -5.67 -16.74
N GLU A 240 -1.30 -5.02 -17.04
CA GLU A 240 -0.48 -5.28 -18.25
C GLU A 240 0.06 -6.72 -18.31
N PHE A 241 0.23 -7.34 -17.16
CA PHE A 241 0.71 -8.72 -17.03
C PHE A 241 -0.41 -9.75 -17.00
N ALA A 242 -1.68 -9.32 -17.17
CA ALA A 242 -2.84 -10.21 -17.18
C ALA A 242 -2.76 -11.23 -18.34
N GLY A 243 -3.17 -12.46 -18.05
CA GLY A 243 -3.09 -13.56 -19.02
C GLY A 243 -1.76 -14.32 -18.99
N HIS A 244 -0.73 -13.80 -18.35
CA HIS A 244 0.56 -14.44 -18.13
C HIS A 244 0.65 -14.97 -16.70
N CYS A 245 1.25 -16.14 -16.51
CA CYS A 245 1.37 -16.78 -15.19
C CYS A 245 2.83 -16.88 -14.78
N TYR A 246 3.07 -16.63 -13.50
CA TYR A 246 4.40 -16.44 -12.98
C TYR A 246 4.64 -17.29 -11.72
N VAL A 247 5.90 -17.66 -11.52
CA VAL A 247 6.44 -18.17 -10.26
C VAL A 247 7.68 -17.36 -9.90
N LEU A 248 8.10 -17.39 -8.62
CA LEU A 248 9.37 -16.79 -8.25
C LEU A 248 10.51 -17.38 -9.07
N ASP A 249 11.36 -16.52 -9.61
CA ASP A 249 12.63 -16.95 -10.16
C ASP A 249 13.61 -17.24 -9.01
N ARG A 250 13.98 -18.50 -8.87
CA ARG A 250 14.84 -18.95 -7.77
C ARG A 250 16.31 -18.60 -7.97
N ASP A 251 16.68 -18.20 -9.17
CA ASP A 251 18.05 -17.83 -9.49
C ASP A 251 18.34 -16.40 -9.02
N VAL A 252 17.29 -15.54 -8.92
CA VAL A 252 17.41 -14.16 -8.46
C VAL A 252 16.78 -13.93 -7.09
N CYS A 253 15.76 -14.72 -6.70
CA CYS A 253 15.08 -14.57 -5.43
C CYS A 253 15.77 -15.27 -4.27
N ARG A 254 15.87 -14.59 -3.13
CA ARG A 254 16.45 -15.14 -1.90
C ARG A 254 15.64 -16.34 -1.37
N PRO A 255 16.29 -17.33 -0.74
CA PRO A 255 15.59 -18.42 -0.07
C PRO A 255 14.58 -17.91 0.97
N GLY A 256 13.42 -18.57 1.08
CA GLY A 256 12.34 -18.15 1.96
C GLY A 256 11.39 -17.09 1.36
N SER A 257 11.70 -16.62 0.16
CA SER A 257 10.83 -15.74 -0.62
C SER A 257 9.50 -16.40 -0.96
N ARG A 258 8.43 -15.59 -1.00
CA ARG A 258 7.08 -16.08 -1.25
C ARG A 258 6.31 -15.12 -2.17
N LEU A 259 5.70 -15.69 -3.21
CA LEU A 259 4.71 -15.06 -4.07
C LEU A 259 3.34 -15.62 -3.67
N GLY A 260 2.48 -14.78 -3.14
CA GLY A 260 1.17 -15.17 -2.62
C GLY A 260 0.00 -14.63 -3.43
N GLU A 261 0.23 -13.57 -4.22
CA GLU A 261 -0.75 -12.93 -5.10
C GLU A 261 -0.06 -12.21 -6.25
N ALA A 262 -0.85 -11.72 -7.21
CA ALA A 262 -0.35 -10.91 -8.31
C ALA A 262 0.37 -9.66 -7.78
N ILE A 263 1.38 -9.21 -8.51
CA ILE A 263 2.03 -7.94 -8.21
C ILE A 263 1.13 -6.80 -8.68
N GLY A 264 0.66 -6.00 -7.73
CA GLY A 264 -0.11 -4.77 -7.97
C GLY A 264 0.83 -3.60 -8.25
N CYS A 265 1.61 -3.68 -9.33
CA CYS A 265 2.55 -2.62 -9.67
C CYS A 265 1.87 -1.39 -10.27
N ALA A 266 2.59 -0.28 -10.29
CA ALA A 266 2.20 0.93 -10.97
C ALA A 266 1.85 0.67 -12.45
N ASP A 267 0.81 1.34 -12.95
CA ASP A 267 0.35 1.18 -14.35
C ASP A 267 1.33 1.77 -15.35
N VAL A 268 2.10 2.76 -14.93
CA VAL A 268 3.09 3.44 -15.77
C VAL A 268 4.47 3.23 -15.18
N ASN A 269 5.41 2.80 -16.01
CA ASN A 269 6.81 2.78 -15.64
C ASN A 269 7.41 4.18 -15.81
N VAL A 270 7.74 4.83 -14.69
CA VAL A 270 8.33 6.19 -14.67
C VAL A 270 9.87 6.18 -14.65
N GLY A 271 10.48 5.00 -14.81
CA GLY A 271 11.94 4.85 -14.79
C GLY A 271 12.55 5.01 -13.39
N GLU A 272 11.79 4.70 -12.34
CA GLU A 272 12.24 4.83 -10.96
C GLU A 272 13.45 3.95 -10.66
N VAL A 273 13.40 2.66 -11.02
CA VAL A 273 14.52 1.74 -10.79
C VAL A 273 15.77 2.16 -11.54
N ASP A 274 15.63 2.65 -12.77
CA ASP A 274 16.75 3.22 -13.53
C ASP A 274 17.32 4.47 -12.83
N ALA A 275 16.45 5.33 -12.29
CA ALA A 275 16.88 6.52 -11.55
C ALA A 275 17.67 6.16 -10.28
N LEU A 276 17.25 5.12 -9.54
CA LEU A 276 17.96 4.60 -8.38
C LEU A 276 19.36 4.08 -8.77
N ARG A 277 19.45 3.32 -9.86
CA ARG A 277 20.72 2.78 -10.38
C ARG A 277 21.66 3.90 -10.85
N GLU A 278 21.14 4.84 -11.64
CA GLU A 278 21.93 5.96 -12.16
C GLU A 278 22.46 6.88 -11.06
N ALA A 279 21.67 7.09 -10.01
CA ALA A 279 22.10 7.89 -8.85
C ALA A 279 23.27 7.25 -8.11
N GLY A 280 23.35 5.91 -8.13
CA GLY A 280 24.30 5.13 -7.35
C GLY A 280 23.95 5.11 -5.85
N GLY A 281 24.60 4.23 -5.10
CA GLY A 281 24.40 4.10 -3.66
C GLY A 281 23.15 3.34 -3.24
N TYR A 282 22.08 3.35 -4.02
CA TYR A 282 20.88 2.56 -3.73
C TYR A 282 21.16 1.08 -3.92
N PHE A 283 20.96 0.30 -2.88
CA PHE A 283 21.16 -1.15 -2.92
C PHE A 283 19.87 -1.96 -2.77
N ALA A 284 18.77 -1.32 -2.33
CA ALA A 284 17.49 -1.99 -2.17
C ALA A 284 16.31 -1.01 -2.23
N LEU A 285 15.19 -1.51 -2.78
CA LEU A 285 13.86 -0.91 -2.73
C LEU A 285 12.88 -1.92 -2.16
N PHE A 286 12.17 -1.55 -1.10
CA PHE A 286 11.15 -2.40 -0.47
C PHE A 286 9.78 -1.75 -0.53
N CYS A 287 8.78 -2.57 -0.90
CA CYS A 287 7.40 -2.14 -1.07
C CYS A 287 6.45 -2.87 -0.13
N GLY A 288 5.29 -2.24 0.09
CA GLY A 288 4.12 -2.85 0.71
C GLY A 288 3.11 -3.29 -0.34
N HIS A 289 1.88 -2.80 -0.25
CA HIS A 289 0.78 -2.94 -1.18
C HIS A 289 0.23 -4.37 -1.32
N ASP A 290 1.04 -5.31 -1.78
CA ASP A 290 0.64 -6.71 -1.94
C ASP A 290 0.73 -7.44 -0.60
N HIS A 291 -0.42 -7.76 -0.03
CA HIS A 291 -0.53 -8.26 1.34
C HIS A 291 0.05 -9.67 1.53
N LYS A 292 0.13 -10.47 0.46
CA LYS A 292 0.55 -11.88 0.53
C LYS A 292 1.97 -12.12 0.01
N ASN A 293 2.62 -11.10 -0.56
CA ASN A 293 3.96 -11.19 -1.12
C ASN A 293 5.04 -10.89 -0.05
N SER A 294 6.10 -11.70 -0.01
CA SER A 294 7.21 -11.51 0.91
C SER A 294 8.54 -11.96 0.30
N PHE A 295 8.71 -11.80 -1.00
CA PHE A 295 9.96 -12.13 -1.66
C PHE A 295 10.99 -10.99 -1.58
N VAL A 296 12.24 -11.34 -1.85
CA VAL A 296 13.33 -10.42 -2.14
C VAL A 296 14.09 -11.00 -3.32
N GLY A 297 14.14 -10.28 -4.42
CA GLY A 297 14.88 -10.64 -5.62
C GLY A 297 15.98 -9.62 -5.90
N HIS A 298 17.10 -10.06 -6.45
CA HIS A 298 18.19 -9.20 -6.89
C HIS A 298 18.17 -9.09 -8.41
N VAL A 299 17.72 -7.96 -8.91
CA VAL A 299 17.61 -7.65 -10.34
C VAL A 299 18.06 -6.20 -10.55
N HIS A 300 18.53 -5.87 -11.73
CA HIS A 300 18.99 -4.51 -12.05
C HIS A 300 20.03 -3.95 -11.06
N ASP A 301 20.90 -4.81 -10.51
CA ASP A 301 21.93 -4.47 -9.50
C ASP A 301 21.36 -3.92 -8.18
N ILE A 302 20.08 -4.16 -7.89
CA ILE A 302 19.38 -3.69 -6.68
C ILE A 302 18.47 -4.81 -6.16
N ASP A 303 18.30 -4.88 -4.85
CA ASP A 303 17.33 -5.78 -4.25
C ASP A 303 15.92 -5.15 -4.32
N LEU A 304 14.96 -5.87 -4.92
CA LEU A 304 13.55 -5.52 -4.89
C LEU A 304 12.82 -6.48 -3.95
N GLY A 305 12.11 -5.94 -2.97
CA GLY A 305 11.51 -6.78 -1.94
C GLY A 305 10.18 -6.29 -1.39
N TYR A 306 9.45 -7.22 -0.77
CA TYR A 306 8.15 -6.95 -0.15
C TYR A 306 8.16 -7.14 1.35
N ALA A 307 7.34 -6.35 2.03
CA ALA A 307 6.82 -6.64 3.36
C ALA A 307 5.31 -6.91 3.25
N PRO A 308 4.83 -8.11 3.60
CA PRO A 308 3.40 -8.44 3.58
C PRO A 308 2.66 -7.71 4.71
N THR A 309 1.33 -7.78 4.70
CA THR A 309 0.53 -7.19 5.78
C THR A 309 0.88 -7.77 7.15
N CYS A 310 0.96 -6.92 8.16
CA CYS A 310 1.08 -7.33 9.56
C CYS A 310 -0.27 -7.37 10.30
N GLY A 311 -1.27 -6.65 9.79
CA GLY A 311 -2.58 -6.52 10.42
C GLY A 311 -3.51 -7.71 10.19
N PHE A 312 -4.57 -7.81 11.02
CA PHE A 312 -5.63 -8.83 10.91
C PHE A 312 -6.97 -8.24 10.48
N GLU A 313 -7.05 -6.94 10.23
CA GLU A 313 -8.27 -6.27 9.79
C GLU A 313 -8.42 -6.15 8.26
N CYS A 314 -7.40 -6.59 7.51
CA CYS A 314 -7.40 -6.64 6.06
C CYS A 314 -7.17 -8.07 5.56
N TYR A 315 -7.50 -8.33 4.29
CA TYR A 315 -7.16 -9.60 3.65
C TYR A 315 -5.64 -9.84 3.68
N GLY A 316 -5.23 -11.09 3.57
CA GLY A 316 -3.80 -11.38 3.61
C GLY A 316 -3.51 -12.86 3.86
N PRO A 317 -2.23 -13.21 4.06
CA PRO A 317 -1.84 -14.60 4.23
C PRO A 317 -2.34 -15.16 5.56
N LYS A 318 -2.17 -16.47 5.73
CA LYS A 318 -2.43 -17.16 7.01
C LYS A 318 -1.68 -16.46 8.15
N SER A 319 -2.26 -16.49 9.35
CA SER A 319 -1.72 -15.84 10.56
C SER A 319 -0.21 -16.03 10.73
N ARG A 320 0.30 -17.23 10.50
CA ARG A 320 1.72 -17.56 10.63
C ARG A 320 2.65 -16.82 9.66
N PHE A 321 2.13 -16.17 8.62
CA PHE A 321 2.91 -15.44 7.63
C PHE A 321 2.69 -13.92 7.69
N ARG A 322 1.74 -13.46 8.52
CA ARG A 322 1.54 -12.04 8.81
C ARG A 322 2.64 -11.55 9.73
N GLY A 323 3.18 -10.38 9.48
CA GLY A 323 4.26 -9.87 10.32
C GLY A 323 4.95 -8.66 9.72
N ILE A 324 6.10 -8.35 10.30
CA ILE A 324 6.95 -7.24 9.87
C ILE A 324 8.25 -7.75 9.29
N ARG A 325 8.88 -6.95 8.44
CA ARG A 325 10.22 -7.25 7.93
C ARG A 325 11.26 -6.53 8.77
N LEU A 326 12.19 -7.29 9.31
CA LEU A 326 13.35 -6.78 10.04
C LEU A 326 14.53 -6.61 9.09
N PHE A 327 15.26 -5.52 9.28
CA PHE A 327 16.53 -5.24 8.61
C PHE A 327 17.62 -5.06 9.67
N GLU A 328 18.77 -5.66 9.44
CA GLU A 328 19.94 -5.52 10.28
C GLU A 328 21.10 -5.03 9.41
N PHE A 329 21.63 -3.85 9.72
CA PHE A 329 22.71 -3.21 8.99
C PHE A 329 23.98 -3.19 9.82
N ARG A 330 25.10 -3.25 9.14
CA ARG A 330 26.41 -3.00 9.73
C ARG A 330 26.93 -1.66 9.22
N GLU A 331 27.40 -0.83 10.12
CA GLU A 331 27.91 0.50 9.79
C GLU A 331 29.11 0.44 8.83
N ASP A 332 29.98 -0.56 8.98
CA ASP A 332 31.16 -0.76 8.12
C ASP A 332 30.80 -1.23 6.69
N ASN A 333 29.65 -1.84 6.51
CA ASN A 333 29.14 -2.27 5.20
C ASN A 333 27.62 -2.37 5.18
N PRO A 334 26.88 -1.25 5.05
CA PRO A 334 25.42 -1.27 5.07
C PRO A 334 24.79 -2.06 3.93
N MET A 335 25.48 -2.17 2.80
CA MET A 335 24.98 -2.91 1.64
C MET A 335 24.93 -4.44 1.86
N ALA A 336 25.74 -4.96 2.79
CA ALA A 336 25.69 -6.37 3.19
C ALA A 336 24.69 -6.59 4.33
N TYR A 337 23.49 -6.07 4.17
CA TYR A 337 22.44 -6.17 5.17
C TYR A 337 21.80 -7.57 5.23
N VAL A 338 21.23 -7.87 6.38
CA VAL A 338 20.41 -9.06 6.59
C VAL A 338 18.95 -8.64 6.72
N THR A 339 18.05 -9.36 6.05
CA THR A 339 16.61 -9.13 6.22
C THR A 339 15.88 -10.44 6.39
N ARG A 340 14.86 -10.42 7.25
CA ARG A 340 13.98 -11.56 7.51
C ARG A 340 12.60 -11.10 7.94
N MET A 341 11.62 -11.94 7.74
CA MET A 341 10.29 -11.73 8.30
C MET A 341 10.29 -12.13 9.79
N LEU A 342 9.69 -11.28 10.62
CA LEU A 342 9.26 -11.61 11.98
C LEU A 342 7.76 -11.80 11.93
N THR A 343 7.32 -13.04 11.90
CA THR A 343 5.91 -13.34 11.71
C THR A 343 5.18 -13.51 13.06
N TRP A 344 3.88 -13.35 13.01
CA TRP A 344 3.02 -13.67 14.15
C TRP A 344 3.22 -15.11 14.64
N GLY A 345 3.39 -16.06 13.69
CA GLY A 345 3.68 -17.45 14.01
C GLY A 345 4.97 -17.63 14.81
N ASP A 346 6.02 -16.87 14.45
CA ASP A 346 7.31 -16.92 15.12
C ASP A 346 7.26 -16.30 16.52
N LEU A 347 6.60 -15.14 16.65
CA LEU A 347 6.60 -14.34 17.88
C LEU A 347 5.60 -14.82 18.90
N VAL A 348 4.42 -15.23 18.49
CA VAL A 348 3.31 -15.56 19.40
C VAL A 348 3.13 -17.06 19.53
N GLY A 349 3.54 -17.85 18.53
CA GLY A 349 3.38 -19.30 18.51
C GLY A 349 1.90 -19.76 18.54
N ARG A 350 0.99 -18.85 18.28
CA ARG A 350 -0.46 -19.05 18.24
C ARG A 350 -1.02 -18.52 16.94
N TYR A 351 -2.14 -19.08 16.55
CA TYR A 351 -2.96 -18.49 15.52
C TYR A 351 -3.71 -17.25 16.04
N SER A 352 -4.32 -16.47 15.16
CA SER A 352 -5.18 -15.38 15.59
C SER A 352 -6.37 -15.91 16.40
N SER A 353 -7.04 -15.05 17.15
CA SER A 353 -8.26 -15.41 17.89
C SER A 353 -9.44 -15.78 16.95
N ASN A 354 -9.32 -15.49 15.66
CA ASN A 354 -10.37 -15.74 14.65
C ASN A 354 -9.77 -16.37 13.39
N GLU A 355 -9.31 -17.61 13.50
CA GLU A 355 -8.73 -18.38 12.38
C GLU A 355 -9.72 -18.62 11.23
N LEU A 356 -11.01 -18.66 11.53
CA LEU A 356 -12.03 -18.80 10.48
C LEU A 356 -12.05 -17.55 9.58
N ARG A 357 -12.02 -16.37 10.17
CA ARG A 357 -11.90 -15.11 9.42
C ARG A 357 -10.62 -15.08 8.58
N VAL A 358 -9.47 -15.38 9.20
CA VAL A 358 -8.19 -15.41 8.51
C VAL A 358 -8.16 -16.43 7.37
N PHE A 359 -8.85 -17.58 7.54
CA PHE A 359 -9.01 -18.54 6.46
C PHE A 359 -9.78 -17.94 5.26
N PHE A 360 -10.90 -17.27 5.50
CA PHE A 360 -11.62 -16.59 4.43
C PHE A 360 -10.82 -15.45 3.79
N GLU A 361 -10.08 -14.70 4.57
CA GLU A 361 -9.21 -13.63 4.07
C GLU A 361 -8.05 -14.16 3.20
N ASP A 362 -7.44 -15.30 3.55
CA ASP A 362 -6.40 -15.96 2.73
C ASP A 362 -6.96 -16.44 1.37
N HIS A 363 -8.26 -16.78 1.32
CA HIS A 363 -8.95 -17.24 0.11
C HIS A 363 -9.86 -16.16 -0.51
N CYS A 364 -9.81 -14.93 -0.01
CA CYS A 364 -10.57 -13.82 -0.56
C CYS A 364 -10.10 -13.51 -1.98
N VAL A 365 -11.05 -13.40 -2.87
CA VAL A 365 -10.84 -13.05 -4.29
C VAL A 365 -11.84 -11.97 -4.66
N THR A 366 -11.37 -10.99 -5.42
CA THR A 366 -12.17 -9.84 -5.84
C THR A 366 -12.50 -9.87 -7.33
N ASP A 367 -11.79 -10.71 -8.09
CA ASP A 367 -11.91 -10.79 -9.54
C ASP A 367 -11.68 -12.22 -10.08
N LEU A 368 -11.80 -12.38 -11.39
CA LEU A 368 -11.58 -13.68 -12.07
C LEU A 368 -10.11 -14.13 -12.05
N ILE A 369 -9.17 -13.21 -11.99
CA ILE A 369 -7.74 -13.52 -11.88
C ILE A 369 -7.49 -14.17 -10.54
N GLY A 370 -8.01 -13.59 -9.46
CA GLY A 370 -7.94 -14.15 -8.11
C GLY A 370 -8.55 -15.55 -8.03
N VAL A 371 -9.72 -15.78 -8.65
CA VAL A 371 -10.32 -17.12 -8.73
C VAL A 371 -9.38 -18.12 -9.43
N ARG A 372 -8.79 -17.74 -10.56
CA ARG A 372 -7.85 -18.61 -11.28
C ARG A 372 -6.59 -18.89 -10.45
N ASN A 373 -6.08 -17.88 -9.73
CA ASN A 373 -4.93 -18.05 -8.83
C ASN A 373 -5.25 -19.01 -7.68
N GLU A 374 -6.42 -18.90 -7.06
CA GLU A 374 -6.85 -19.86 -6.03
C GLU A 374 -6.96 -21.29 -6.58
N LEU A 375 -7.50 -21.48 -7.77
CA LEU A 375 -7.59 -22.80 -8.40
C LEU A 375 -6.24 -23.43 -8.75
N ARG A 376 -5.18 -22.63 -8.92
CA ARG A 376 -3.81 -23.12 -9.12
C ARG A 376 -3.13 -23.58 -7.82
N ARG A 377 -3.72 -23.29 -6.66
CA ARG A 377 -3.24 -23.78 -5.37
C ARG A 377 -3.59 -25.28 -5.23
N PRO A 378 -2.64 -26.21 -5.17
CA PRO A 378 -2.95 -27.65 -5.17
C PRO A 378 -3.89 -28.08 -4.05
N GLN A 379 -3.81 -27.43 -2.91
CA GLN A 379 -4.68 -27.71 -1.76
C GLN A 379 -6.15 -27.33 -2.05
N VAL A 380 -6.40 -26.20 -2.71
CA VAL A 380 -7.75 -25.76 -3.10
C VAL A 380 -8.32 -26.71 -4.16
N SER A 381 -7.57 -26.99 -5.21
CA SER A 381 -8.00 -27.89 -6.29
C SER A 381 -8.28 -29.30 -5.78
N ALA A 382 -7.43 -29.85 -4.91
CA ALA A 382 -7.64 -31.16 -4.30
C ALA A 382 -8.92 -31.20 -3.43
N THR A 383 -9.16 -30.14 -2.65
CA THR A 383 -10.36 -30.01 -1.82
C THR A 383 -11.63 -29.98 -2.68
N LEU A 384 -11.62 -29.17 -3.74
CA LEU A 384 -12.77 -29.07 -4.65
C LEU A 384 -13.04 -30.38 -5.39
N LEU A 385 -12.00 -31.06 -5.87
CA LEU A 385 -12.13 -32.37 -6.51
C LEU A 385 -12.67 -33.42 -5.52
N GLY A 386 -12.16 -33.44 -4.29
CA GLY A 386 -12.62 -34.32 -3.23
C GLY A 386 -14.09 -34.08 -2.88
N ALA A 387 -14.49 -32.83 -2.69
CA ALA A 387 -15.88 -32.45 -2.45
C ALA A 387 -16.80 -32.85 -3.61
N GLY A 388 -16.35 -32.61 -4.86
CA GLY A 388 -17.08 -33.01 -6.05
C GLY A 388 -17.29 -34.54 -6.12
N ALA A 389 -16.24 -35.32 -5.84
CA ALA A 389 -16.32 -36.79 -5.82
C ALA A 389 -17.31 -37.30 -4.75
N VAL A 390 -17.28 -36.73 -3.54
CA VAL A 390 -18.22 -37.05 -2.47
C VAL A 390 -19.65 -36.72 -2.88
N THR A 391 -19.90 -35.56 -3.46
CA THR A 391 -21.21 -35.13 -3.92
C THR A 391 -21.75 -36.06 -5.02
N CYS A 392 -20.92 -36.35 -6.04
CA CYS A 392 -21.31 -37.29 -7.09
C CYS A 392 -21.57 -38.70 -6.54
N GLY A 393 -20.78 -39.17 -5.58
CA GLY A 393 -20.99 -40.45 -4.89
C GLY A 393 -22.33 -40.47 -4.12
N ALA A 394 -22.66 -39.41 -3.40
CA ALA A 394 -23.92 -39.28 -2.65
C ALA A 394 -25.14 -39.24 -3.59
N ILE A 395 -25.04 -38.48 -4.70
CA ILE A 395 -26.10 -38.46 -5.73
C ILE A 395 -26.26 -39.82 -6.36
N GLY A 396 -25.19 -40.48 -6.76
CA GLY A 396 -25.22 -41.84 -7.33
C GLY A 396 -25.84 -42.87 -6.37
N TYR A 397 -25.50 -42.76 -5.07
CA TYR A 397 -26.08 -43.60 -4.05
C TYR A 397 -27.61 -43.37 -3.88
N ALA A 398 -28.02 -42.10 -3.84
CA ALA A 398 -29.44 -41.72 -3.74
C ALA A 398 -30.25 -42.18 -4.96
N VAL A 399 -29.72 -41.97 -6.18
CA VAL A 399 -30.34 -42.42 -7.42
C VAL A 399 -30.49 -43.96 -7.43
N ARG A 400 -29.44 -44.67 -7.04
CA ARG A 400 -29.47 -46.14 -6.93
C ARG A 400 -30.51 -46.64 -5.91
N GLY A 401 -30.64 -45.89 -4.78
CA GLY A 401 -31.68 -46.17 -3.77
C GLY A 401 -33.10 -45.98 -4.29
N LEU A 402 -33.31 -44.92 -5.08
CA LEU A 402 -34.61 -44.65 -5.73
C LEU A 402 -34.96 -45.74 -6.77
N LEU A 403 -34.00 -46.13 -7.61
CA LEU A 403 -34.21 -47.17 -8.62
C LEU A 403 -34.52 -48.57 -8.02
N ARG A 404 -33.96 -48.86 -6.84
CA ARG A 404 -34.24 -50.11 -6.11
C ARG A 404 -35.61 -50.14 -5.45
N LYS A 405 -36.23 -48.99 -5.18
CA LYS A 405 -37.60 -48.89 -4.63
C LYS A 405 -38.67 -48.89 -5.69
N SER A 406 -38.31 -48.75 -6.96
CA SER A 406 -39.20 -48.79 -8.10
C SER A 406 -39.29 -50.14 -8.80
N GLN A 407 -38.52 -51.11 -8.33
CA GLN A 407 -38.65 -52.54 -8.66
C GLN A 407 -39.31 -53.32 -7.50
#